data_292e6054cb2692be9aa5c9d091ace306
#
_entry.id   292e6054cb2692be9aa5c9d091ace306
#
_cell.length_a   1.000
_cell.length_b   1.000
_cell.length_c   1.000
_cell.angle_alpha   90.00
_cell.angle_beta   90.00
_cell.angle_gamma   90.00
#
_symmetry.space_group_name_H-M   'P 1'
#
loop_
_entity.id
_entity.type
_entity.pdbx_description
1 polymer ?
#
loop_
_entity_poly.entity_id
_entity_poly.type
_entity_poly.pdbx_seq_one_letter_code
_entity_poly.pdbx_strand_id
1 'polypeptide(L)'
;MLRRKVLWAASALVARGARLLGNNTDYDAEISEWRKNYDRDLRSEKGPLWLIGRHNVPEGRTEIGSDSSQTIALPARAPKRVGAIERRGDKVTFEPTRGIAVKVNGKPMSGSFALKTGVMPNPGDKLEFGDFEIALSASDGNYQLTVRDRQSPYLKTFQGSLWFPVNTGYLVEAAFAPYPTPKELKIPDTTGRTRTRQAPGNVTFRLNGETLRLEPVAIGDGLFFMFKDRTSGRETYGAGRYLESEKPKNGKVVLDFNKAYNPYCAFNPYSSCPIPPKQNTLITRVEAGEKYRGGH
;
A
#
# COMPACT_ATOMS: atom_id res chain seq x y z
N MET A 1 -17.37 2.34 17.81
CA MET A 1 -16.06 2.54 18.44
C MET A 1 -15.38 1.19 18.63
N LEU A 2 -14.53 0.77 17.72
CA LEU A 2 -13.51 -0.27 17.95
C LEU A 2 -12.42 -0.02 16.92
N ARG A 3 -11.38 0.68 17.35
CA ARG A 3 -10.12 0.84 16.62
C ARG A 3 -9.47 -0.55 16.53
N ARG A 4 -9.66 -1.25 15.42
CA ARG A 4 -8.77 -2.38 15.09
C ARG A 4 -7.44 -1.79 14.65
N LYS A 5 -6.53 -1.72 15.61
CA LYS A 5 -5.10 -1.55 15.36
C LYS A 5 -4.68 -2.64 14.38
N VAL A 6 -4.09 -2.23 13.26
CA VAL A 6 -3.18 -3.12 12.55
C VAL A 6 -2.00 -3.25 13.51
N LEU A 7 -2.07 -4.27 14.35
CA LEU A 7 -1.00 -4.66 15.25
C LEU A 7 0.07 -5.32 14.37
N TRP A 8 0.96 -4.54 13.84
CA TRP A 8 2.32 -5.01 13.69
C TRP A 8 2.77 -5.38 15.08
N ALA A 9 3.10 -6.64 15.29
CA ALA A 9 3.63 -7.12 16.55
C ALA A 9 4.90 -6.31 16.88
N ALA A 10 4.73 -5.24 17.66
CA ALA A 10 5.82 -4.55 18.31
C ALA A 10 6.33 -5.47 19.41
N SER A 11 7.10 -6.50 19.02
CA SER A 11 7.89 -7.28 19.97
C SER A 11 9.03 -6.39 20.42
N ALA A 12 8.90 -5.88 21.64
CA ALA A 12 9.93 -5.49 22.60
C ALA A 12 11.30 -5.09 21.99
N LEU A 13 11.44 -3.82 21.59
CA LEU A 13 12.73 -3.16 21.43
C LEU A 13 12.84 -1.97 22.41
N VAL A 14 12.58 -2.26 23.67
CA VAL A 14 13.00 -1.37 24.77
C VAL A 14 14.48 -1.67 25.04
N ALA A 15 15.30 -0.63 24.93
CA ALA A 15 16.73 -0.57 25.22
C ALA A 15 17.68 -1.13 24.14
N ARG A 16 17.90 -0.40 23.04
CA ARG A 16 19.07 -0.61 22.17
C ARG A 16 19.69 0.70 21.63
N GLY A 17 19.68 1.75 22.41
CA GLY A 17 20.54 2.93 22.15
C GLY A 17 22.05 2.68 22.32
N ALA A 18 22.47 1.45 22.60
CA ALA A 18 23.85 1.11 22.89
C ALA A 18 24.30 -0.27 22.37
N ARG A 19 23.70 -0.76 21.28
CA ARG A 19 24.11 -2.03 20.64
C ARG A 19 24.22 -1.93 19.12
N LEU A 20 24.94 -0.93 18.62
CA LEU A 20 25.39 -0.91 17.22
C LEU A 20 26.50 -1.96 16.93
N LEU A 21 26.82 -2.87 17.87
CA LEU A 21 27.81 -3.94 17.75
C LEU A 21 27.32 -5.31 18.26
N GLY A 22 26.02 -5.54 18.26
CA GLY A 22 25.47 -6.89 18.47
C GLY A 22 25.58 -7.70 17.17
N ASN A 23 25.96 -8.98 17.28
CA ASN A 23 26.23 -9.94 16.20
C ASN A 23 25.45 -9.66 14.91
N ASN A 24 26.15 -9.49 13.79
CA ASN A 24 25.56 -9.34 12.44
C ASN A 24 24.49 -10.41 12.14
N THR A 25 24.66 -11.62 12.68
CA THR A 25 23.74 -12.75 12.52
C THR A 25 22.33 -12.49 13.05
N ASP A 26 22.18 -11.81 14.19
CA ASP A 26 20.86 -11.52 14.78
C ASP A 26 20.12 -10.46 13.95
N TYR A 27 20.84 -9.46 13.45
CA TYR A 27 20.26 -8.44 12.60
C TYR A 27 19.85 -8.99 11.22
N ASP A 28 20.71 -9.84 10.62
CA ASP A 28 20.41 -10.50 9.34
C ASP A 28 19.16 -11.40 9.46
N ALA A 29 19.02 -12.10 10.60
CA ALA A 29 17.84 -12.90 10.90
C ALA A 29 16.58 -12.04 11.05
N GLU A 30 16.68 -10.89 11.74
CA GLU A 30 15.57 -9.93 11.88
C GLU A 30 15.11 -9.43 10.51
N ILE A 31 16.04 -8.98 9.65
CA ILE A 31 15.72 -8.50 8.31
C ILE A 31 15.13 -9.62 7.46
N SER A 32 15.67 -10.84 7.53
CA SER A 32 15.14 -12.00 6.82
C SER A 32 13.69 -12.30 7.20
N GLU A 33 13.38 -12.28 8.49
CA GLU A 33 12.01 -12.51 8.98
C GLU A 33 11.08 -11.36 8.58
N TRP A 34 11.54 -10.12 8.66
CA TRP A 34 10.76 -8.96 8.18
C TRP A 34 10.41 -9.08 6.69
N ARG A 35 11.37 -9.48 5.85
CA ARG A 35 11.17 -9.70 4.40
C ARG A 35 10.17 -10.82 4.10
N LYS A 36 10.22 -11.93 4.85
CA LYS A 36 9.22 -13.02 4.74
C LYS A 36 7.82 -12.54 5.10
N ASN A 37 7.71 -11.74 6.16
CA ASN A 37 6.44 -11.15 6.59
C ASN A 37 5.89 -10.18 5.54
N TYR A 38 6.74 -9.34 4.96
CA TYR A 38 6.39 -8.46 3.86
C TYR A 38 5.84 -9.23 2.64
N ASP A 39 6.51 -10.27 2.19
CA ASP A 39 6.05 -11.13 1.09
C ASP A 39 4.72 -11.82 1.40
N ARG A 40 4.52 -12.25 2.65
CA ARG A 40 3.25 -12.81 3.11
C ARG A 40 2.11 -11.77 3.04
N ASP A 41 2.39 -10.54 3.43
CA ASP A 41 1.42 -9.45 3.40
C ASP A 41 1.06 -9.04 1.96
N LEU A 42 2.04 -9.03 1.04
CA LEU A 42 1.78 -8.84 -0.38
C LEU A 42 0.81 -9.90 -0.95
N ARG A 43 0.94 -11.17 -0.50
CA ARG A 43 0.10 -12.31 -0.92
C ARG A 43 -1.24 -12.37 -0.19
N SER A 44 -1.44 -11.59 0.86
CA SER A 44 -2.67 -11.62 1.65
C SER A 44 -3.87 -11.09 0.87
N GLU A 45 -5.08 -11.39 1.33
CA GLU A 45 -6.31 -10.87 0.72
C GLU A 45 -6.39 -9.35 0.67
N LYS A 46 -5.68 -8.66 1.56
CA LYS A 46 -5.57 -7.19 1.60
C LYS A 46 -4.39 -6.67 0.79
N GLY A 47 -3.48 -7.55 0.41
CA GLY A 47 -2.29 -7.22 -0.36
C GLY A 47 -2.61 -6.79 -1.80
N PRO A 48 -1.61 -6.25 -2.50
CA PRO A 48 -1.77 -5.77 -3.86
C PRO A 48 -1.95 -6.90 -4.88
N LEU A 49 -1.46 -8.12 -4.58
CA LEU A 49 -1.42 -9.21 -5.56
C LEU A 49 -2.81 -9.80 -5.88
N TRP A 50 -3.81 -9.54 -5.05
CA TRP A 50 -5.20 -9.93 -5.35
C TRP A 50 -5.94 -8.89 -6.17
N LEU A 51 -5.44 -7.66 -6.27
CA LEU A 51 -6.12 -6.56 -6.95
C LEU A 51 -6.02 -6.70 -8.46
N ILE A 52 -7.18 -6.81 -9.13
CA ILE A 52 -7.30 -6.99 -10.58
C ILE A 52 -8.09 -5.90 -11.29
N GLY A 53 -8.63 -4.94 -10.54
CA GLY A 53 -9.38 -3.84 -11.14
C GLY A 53 -9.79 -2.76 -10.14
N ARG A 54 -9.88 -1.55 -10.67
CA ARG A 54 -10.53 -0.41 -10.04
C ARG A 54 -11.40 0.28 -11.08
N HIS A 55 -12.68 0.44 -10.76
CA HIS A 55 -13.67 0.97 -11.67
C HIS A 55 -14.47 2.08 -11.00
N ASN A 56 -14.64 3.18 -11.69
CA ASN A 56 -15.55 4.22 -11.22
C ASN A 56 -17.01 3.73 -11.35
N VAL A 57 -17.86 4.15 -10.42
CA VAL A 57 -19.29 3.88 -10.42
C VAL A 57 -20.02 5.17 -10.78
N PRO A 58 -20.38 5.37 -12.05
CA PRO A 58 -21.15 6.53 -12.47
C PRO A 58 -22.57 6.49 -11.89
N GLU A 59 -23.31 7.57 -12.06
CA GLU A 59 -24.74 7.59 -11.79
C GLU A 59 -25.45 6.60 -12.72
N GLY A 60 -26.51 5.95 -12.22
CA GLY A 60 -27.25 4.93 -12.94
C GLY A 60 -26.72 3.51 -12.76
N ARG A 61 -26.90 2.68 -13.78
CA ARG A 61 -26.70 1.22 -13.71
C ARG A 61 -25.33 0.81 -14.27
N THR A 62 -24.61 0.01 -13.50
CA THR A 62 -23.29 -0.56 -13.83
C THR A 62 -23.37 -2.08 -13.78
N GLU A 63 -23.27 -2.74 -14.91
CA GLU A 63 -23.36 -4.21 -15.06
C GLU A 63 -22.00 -4.86 -14.77
N ILE A 64 -22.00 -6.01 -14.09
CA ILE A 64 -20.81 -6.73 -13.64
C ILE A 64 -20.86 -8.20 -14.08
N GLY A 65 -19.81 -8.68 -14.72
CA GLY A 65 -19.69 -10.07 -15.15
C GLY A 65 -18.52 -10.32 -16.08
N SER A 66 -18.36 -11.54 -16.57
CA SER A 66 -17.32 -11.90 -17.54
C SER A 66 -17.72 -11.73 -19.00
N ASP A 67 -18.99 -11.47 -19.27
CA ASP A 67 -19.43 -11.17 -20.64
C ASP A 67 -18.84 -9.82 -21.09
N SER A 68 -18.38 -9.74 -22.34
CA SER A 68 -17.74 -8.52 -22.88
C SER A 68 -18.69 -7.32 -22.97
N SER A 69 -20.00 -7.54 -22.89
CA SER A 69 -21.00 -6.47 -22.85
C SER A 69 -21.16 -5.83 -21.47
N GLN A 70 -20.55 -6.39 -20.43
CA GLN A 70 -20.66 -5.85 -19.09
C GLN A 70 -19.83 -4.56 -18.94
N THR A 71 -20.35 -3.59 -18.20
CA THR A 71 -19.63 -2.34 -17.90
C THR A 71 -18.34 -2.61 -17.14
N ILE A 72 -18.38 -3.57 -16.19
CA ILE A 72 -17.22 -4.07 -15.47
C ILE A 72 -16.97 -5.51 -15.91
N ALA A 73 -16.02 -5.68 -16.83
CA ALA A 73 -15.63 -6.98 -17.34
C ALA A 73 -14.67 -7.68 -16.34
N LEU A 74 -15.11 -8.84 -15.87
CA LEU A 74 -14.33 -9.73 -15.02
C LEU A 74 -13.62 -10.79 -15.85
N PRO A 75 -12.61 -11.50 -15.31
CA PRO A 75 -11.99 -12.63 -15.96
C PRO A 75 -13.02 -13.70 -16.39
N ALA A 76 -12.74 -14.40 -17.49
CA ALA A 76 -13.66 -15.38 -18.11
C ALA A 76 -14.19 -16.47 -17.17
N ARG A 77 -13.49 -16.77 -16.08
CA ARG A 77 -13.96 -17.73 -15.07
C ARG A 77 -15.04 -17.19 -14.12
N ALA A 78 -15.32 -15.90 -14.13
CA ALA A 78 -16.46 -15.35 -13.42
C ALA A 78 -17.77 -15.68 -14.17
N PRO A 79 -18.94 -15.66 -13.50
CA PRO A 79 -20.22 -15.77 -14.19
C PRO A 79 -20.36 -14.69 -15.27
N LYS A 80 -20.99 -15.02 -16.40
CA LYS A 80 -21.23 -14.08 -17.51
C LYS A 80 -21.91 -12.80 -17.02
N ARG A 81 -22.87 -12.95 -16.09
CA ARG A 81 -23.56 -11.86 -15.42
C ARG A 81 -23.59 -12.17 -13.92
N VAL A 82 -22.93 -11.35 -13.13
CA VAL A 82 -22.91 -11.47 -11.66
C VAL A 82 -24.08 -10.69 -11.07
N GLY A 83 -24.33 -9.51 -11.59
CA GLY A 83 -25.35 -8.58 -11.11
C GLY A 83 -25.08 -7.17 -11.61
N ALA A 84 -25.80 -6.22 -11.06
CA ALA A 84 -25.62 -4.81 -11.37
C ALA A 84 -25.60 -3.94 -10.11
N ILE A 85 -24.86 -2.86 -10.17
CA ILE A 85 -24.92 -1.77 -9.20
C ILE A 85 -25.75 -0.65 -9.78
N GLU A 86 -26.76 -0.22 -9.04
CA GLU A 86 -27.54 0.98 -9.32
C GLU A 86 -27.13 2.07 -8.35
N ARG A 87 -26.63 3.19 -8.85
CA ARG A 87 -26.29 4.36 -8.06
C ARG A 87 -27.28 5.49 -8.34
N ARG A 88 -27.84 6.08 -7.27
CA ARG A 88 -28.69 7.28 -7.29
C ARG A 88 -28.24 8.22 -6.17
N GLY A 89 -27.45 9.21 -6.55
CA GLY A 89 -26.78 10.09 -5.58
C GLY A 89 -25.87 9.28 -4.64
N ASP A 90 -26.13 9.35 -3.34
CA ASP A 90 -25.37 8.63 -2.31
C ASP A 90 -25.87 7.21 -2.05
N LYS A 91 -26.99 6.84 -2.65
CA LYS A 91 -27.55 5.49 -2.50
C LYS A 91 -26.97 4.57 -3.56
N VAL A 92 -26.38 3.49 -3.13
CA VAL A 92 -25.85 2.44 -4.01
C VAL A 92 -26.49 1.12 -3.66
N THR A 93 -27.09 0.46 -4.62
CA THR A 93 -27.77 -0.83 -4.43
C THR A 93 -27.14 -1.84 -5.37
N PHE A 94 -26.89 -3.06 -4.88
CA PHE A 94 -26.50 -4.19 -5.70
C PHE A 94 -27.66 -5.14 -5.90
N GLU A 95 -27.89 -5.52 -7.15
CA GLU A 95 -28.91 -6.46 -7.58
C GLU A 95 -28.22 -7.69 -8.19
N PRO A 96 -28.24 -8.86 -7.53
CA PRO A 96 -27.60 -10.07 -8.05
C PRO A 96 -28.42 -10.65 -9.23
N THR A 97 -27.71 -11.25 -10.19
CA THR A 97 -28.36 -12.05 -11.21
C THR A 97 -28.96 -13.32 -10.57
N ARG A 98 -30.16 -13.65 -10.98
CA ARG A 98 -30.86 -14.85 -10.48
C ARG A 98 -29.99 -16.12 -10.62
N GLY A 99 -29.86 -16.87 -9.54
CA GLY A 99 -29.08 -18.13 -9.51
C GLY A 99 -27.59 -17.91 -9.20
N ILE A 100 -27.12 -16.68 -9.08
CA ILE A 100 -25.74 -16.39 -8.64
C ILE A 100 -25.71 -16.24 -7.13
N ALA A 101 -24.93 -17.09 -6.47
CA ALA A 101 -24.72 -17.01 -5.03
C ALA A 101 -23.73 -15.85 -4.71
N VAL A 102 -24.22 -14.81 -4.04
CA VAL A 102 -23.45 -13.67 -3.58
C VAL A 102 -23.53 -13.57 -2.07
N LYS A 103 -22.43 -13.22 -1.44
CA LYS A 103 -22.37 -12.84 -0.03
C LYS A 103 -22.09 -11.36 0.11
N VAL A 104 -22.63 -10.75 1.16
CA VAL A 104 -22.26 -9.41 1.60
C VAL A 104 -21.59 -9.55 2.97
N ASN A 105 -20.33 -9.13 3.06
CA ASN A 105 -19.53 -9.25 4.29
C ASN A 105 -19.57 -10.68 4.88
N GLY A 106 -19.41 -11.70 4.02
CA GLY A 106 -19.42 -13.12 4.37
C GLY A 106 -20.79 -13.74 4.57
N LYS A 107 -21.89 -12.98 4.56
CA LYS A 107 -23.26 -13.49 4.77
C LYS A 107 -23.99 -13.64 3.44
N PRO A 108 -24.64 -14.79 3.16
CA PRO A 108 -25.46 -14.97 1.98
C PRO A 108 -26.50 -13.87 1.85
N MET A 109 -26.71 -13.37 0.65
CA MET A 109 -27.75 -12.39 0.36
C MET A 109 -28.80 -12.97 -0.59
N SER A 110 -30.02 -12.45 -0.52
CA SER A 110 -31.10 -12.70 -1.45
C SER A 110 -31.76 -11.39 -1.85
N GLY A 111 -32.03 -11.20 -3.14
CA GLY A 111 -32.61 -9.96 -3.68
C GLY A 111 -31.64 -8.80 -3.68
N SER A 112 -32.17 -7.59 -3.87
CA SER A 112 -31.39 -6.35 -3.87
C SER A 112 -30.89 -5.98 -2.49
N PHE A 113 -29.69 -5.40 -2.42
CA PHE A 113 -29.03 -5.01 -1.18
C PHE A 113 -28.45 -3.61 -1.28
N ALA A 114 -28.79 -2.74 -0.33
CA ALA A 114 -28.19 -1.41 -0.23
C ALA A 114 -26.77 -1.49 0.33
N LEU A 115 -25.79 -1.09 -0.47
CA LEU A 115 -24.38 -1.12 -0.11
C LEU A 115 -23.97 0.12 0.69
N LYS A 116 -23.28 -0.09 1.79
CA LYS A 116 -22.61 0.97 2.52
C LYS A 116 -21.27 1.27 1.88
N THR A 117 -20.98 2.54 1.69
CA THR A 117 -19.68 3.00 1.23
C THR A 117 -18.71 3.15 2.40
N GLY A 118 -17.43 3.05 2.11
CA GLY A 118 -16.34 3.40 3.03
C GLY A 118 -15.33 4.32 2.37
N VAL A 119 -14.30 4.70 3.11
CA VAL A 119 -13.17 5.49 2.61
C VAL A 119 -11.91 4.64 2.70
N MET A 120 -11.18 4.54 1.60
CA MET A 120 -9.92 3.77 1.60
C MET A 120 -8.94 4.29 2.68
N PRO A 121 -8.25 3.41 3.41
CA PRO A 121 -8.09 1.97 3.19
C PRO A 121 -9.20 1.08 3.77
N ASN A 122 -10.23 1.64 4.39
CA ASN A 122 -11.35 0.92 4.96
C ASN A 122 -12.56 1.03 4.01
N PRO A 123 -12.70 0.12 3.02
CA PRO A 123 -13.85 0.13 2.12
C PRO A 123 -15.14 -0.17 2.91
N GLY A 124 -16.27 0.15 2.30
CA GLY A 124 -17.58 -0.20 2.83
C GLY A 124 -17.89 -1.69 2.72
N ASP A 125 -19.13 -1.98 2.33
CA ASP A 125 -19.54 -3.37 2.16
C ASP A 125 -18.78 -4.07 1.05
N LYS A 126 -18.56 -5.38 1.23
CA LYS A 126 -17.89 -6.28 0.31
C LYS A 126 -18.88 -7.27 -0.27
N LEU A 127 -18.88 -7.40 -1.58
CA LEU A 127 -19.57 -8.45 -2.32
C LEU A 127 -18.60 -9.57 -2.60
N GLU A 128 -18.97 -10.80 -2.30
CA GLU A 128 -18.14 -12.00 -2.50
C GLU A 128 -18.91 -13.03 -3.34
N PHE A 129 -18.30 -13.53 -4.41
CA PHE A 129 -18.84 -14.58 -5.27
C PHE A 129 -17.70 -15.38 -5.92
N GLY A 130 -17.73 -16.70 -5.79
CA GLY A 130 -16.60 -17.54 -6.19
C GLY A 130 -15.28 -17.07 -5.56
N ASP A 131 -14.27 -16.85 -6.38
CA ASP A 131 -12.95 -16.35 -5.97
C ASP A 131 -12.85 -14.81 -5.96
N PHE A 132 -13.92 -14.11 -6.23
CA PHE A 132 -13.92 -12.66 -6.38
C PHE A 132 -14.45 -11.94 -5.15
N GLU A 133 -13.84 -10.81 -4.84
CA GLU A 133 -14.31 -9.81 -3.87
C GLU A 133 -14.42 -8.45 -4.58
N ILE A 134 -15.55 -7.79 -4.41
CA ILE A 134 -15.75 -6.41 -4.86
C ILE A 134 -16.07 -5.55 -3.64
N ALA A 135 -15.31 -4.49 -3.44
CA ALA A 135 -15.50 -3.55 -2.33
C ALA A 135 -15.81 -2.15 -2.85
N LEU A 136 -16.82 -1.51 -2.26
CA LEU A 136 -17.26 -0.17 -2.62
C LEU A 136 -16.61 0.87 -1.69
N SER A 137 -16.04 1.91 -2.29
CA SER A 137 -15.55 3.07 -1.56
C SER A 137 -16.03 4.37 -2.22
N ALA A 138 -16.16 5.43 -1.41
CA ALA A 138 -16.46 6.77 -1.91
C ALA A 138 -15.55 7.79 -1.23
N SER A 139 -15.09 8.78 -1.98
CA SER A 139 -14.33 9.93 -1.48
C SER A 139 -14.60 11.11 -2.40
N ASP A 140 -14.93 12.26 -1.82
CA ASP A 140 -15.16 13.50 -2.55
C ASP A 140 -16.16 13.36 -3.71
N GLY A 141 -17.27 12.62 -3.48
CA GLY A 141 -18.29 12.34 -4.48
C GLY A 141 -17.92 11.30 -5.54
N ASN A 142 -16.68 10.78 -5.51
CA ASN A 142 -16.23 9.74 -6.43
C ASN A 142 -16.46 8.36 -5.84
N TYR A 143 -17.26 7.55 -6.48
CA TYR A 143 -17.57 6.16 -6.12
C TYR A 143 -16.69 5.22 -6.91
N GLN A 144 -16.05 4.28 -6.24
CA GLN A 144 -15.11 3.35 -6.86
C GLN A 144 -15.31 1.92 -6.34
N LEU A 145 -15.33 0.97 -7.26
CA LEU A 145 -15.23 -0.45 -6.97
C LEU A 145 -13.77 -0.90 -7.07
N THR A 146 -13.34 -1.63 -6.07
CA THR A 146 -12.08 -2.37 -6.06
C THR A 146 -12.40 -3.83 -6.27
N VAL A 147 -11.87 -4.43 -7.34
CA VAL A 147 -12.06 -5.84 -7.67
C VAL A 147 -10.82 -6.63 -7.29
N ARG A 148 -11.02 -7.65 -6.49
CA ARG A 148 -9.97 -8.59 -6.01
C ARG A 148 -10.29 -10.00 -6.46
N ASP A 149 -9.25 -10.80 -6.64
CA ASP A 149 -9.33 -12.14 -7.16
C ASP A 149 -8.31 -13.04 -6.46
N ARG A 150 -8.79 -14.09 -5.79
CA ARG A 150 -7.96 -15.11 -5.13
C ARG A 150 -7.06 -15.87 -6.10
N GLN A 151 -7.39 -15.86 -7.39
CA GLN A 151 -6.61 -16.48 -8.46
C GLN A 151 -6.00 -15.45 -9.42
N SER A 152 -5.71 -14.26 -8.90
CA SER A 152 -5.10 -13.17 -9.66
C SER A 152 -3.83 -13.64 -10.40
N PRO A 153 -3.62 -13.21 -11.66
CA PRO A 153 -2.37 -13.48 -12.36
C PRO A 153 -1.15 -12.92 -11.62
N TYR A 154 -1.29 -11.78 -10.96
CA TYR A 154 -0.20 -11.18 -10.16
C TYR A 154 0.20 -12.08 -8.98
N LEU A 155 -0.77 -12.72 -8.32
CA LEU A 155 -0.50 -13.68 -7.25
C LEU A 155 0.20 -14.93 -7.79
N LYS A 156 -0.24 -15.45 -8.95
CA LYS A 156 0.31 -16.67 -9.56
C LYS A 156 1.73 -16.49 -10.08
N THR A 157 2.06 -15.32 -10.60
CA THR A 157 3.37 -15.02 -11.18
C THR A 157 4.38 -14.45 -10.17
N PHE A 158 3.94 -14.08 -8.97
CA PHE A 158 4.82 -13.50 -7.96
C PHE A 158 5.79 -14.53 -7.37
N GLN A 159 7.07 -14.36 -7.66
CA GLN A 159 8.17 -15.23 -7.22
C GLN A 159 8.85 -14.78 -5.91
N GLY A 160 8.26 -13.82 -5.20
CA GLY A 160 8.87 -13.17 -4.04
C GLY A 160 9.58 -11.87 -4.41
N SER A 161 9.73 -11.01 -3.42
CA SER A 161 10.45 -9.75 -3.56
C SER A 161 11.94 -9.99 -3.74
N LEU A 162 12.58 -9.15 -4.54
CA LEU A 162 14.02 -9.19 -4.76
C LEU A 162 14.68 -8.12 -3.90
N TRP A 163 15.72 -8.48 -3.16
CA TRP A 163 16.37 -7.60 -2.20
C TRP A 163 17.85 -7.39 -2.50
N PHE A 164 18.37 -6.24 -2.11
CA PHE A 164 19.81 -6.09 -1.92
C PHE A 164 20.28 -6.95 -0.75
N PRO A 165 21.56 -7.38 -0.72
CA PRO A 165 22.15 -7.97 0.47
C PRO A 165 21.96 -7.09 1.70
N VAL A 166 21.79 -7.68 2.87
CA VAL A 166 21.72 -6.92 4.13
C VAL A 166 23.06 -6.25 4.39
N ASN A 167 23.01 -4.96 4.74
CA ASN A 167 24.22 -4.20 5.02
C ASN A 167 23.92 -3.21 6.15
N THR A 168 24.58 -3.38 7.28
CA THR A 168 24.40 -2.53 8.49
C THR A 168 24.79 -1.07 8.24
N GLY A 169 25.60 -0.76 7.22
CA GLY A 169 25.91 0.60 6.80
C GLY A 169 24.68 1.40 6.32
N TYR A 170 23.59 0.71 6.03
CA TYR A 170 22.28 1.31 5.67
C TYR A 170 21.27 1.35 6.83
N LEU A 171 21.68 0.97 8.04
CA LEU A 171 20.96 1.23 9.28
C LEU A 171 21.54 2.50 9.91
N VAL A 172 20.88 3.64 9.73
CA VAL A 172 21.43 4.94 10.10
C VAL A 172 20.57 5.64 11.16
N GLU A 173 21.23 6.30 12.11
CA GLU A 173 20.58 7.21 13.04
C GLU A 173 20.53 8.60 12.41
N ALA A 174 19.34 9.16 12.27
CA ALA A 174 19.11 10.49 11.70
C ALA A 174 18.72 11.48 12.79
N ALA A 175 19.23 12.70 12.72
CA ALA A 175 18.77 13.81 13.56
C ALA A 175 17.41 14.28 13.07
N PHE A 176 16.41 14.33 13.96
CA PHE A 176 15.07 14.85 13.68
C PHE A 176 14.95 16.29 14.13
N ALA A 177 14.60 17.19 13.21
CA ALA A 177 14.27 18.57 13.48
C ALA A 177 12.77 18.78 13.28
N PRO A 178 11.97 18.97 14.37
CA PRO A 178 10.55 19.24 14.26
C PRO A 178 10.32 20.61 13.65
N TYR A 179 9.25 20.77 12.89
CA TYR A 179 8.76 22.08 12.48
C TYR A 179 7.94 22.71 13.62
N PRO A 180 8.03 24.04 13.82
CA PRO A 180 7.20 24.74 14.80
C PRO A 180 5.70 24.52 14.56
N THR A 181 5.32 24.46 13.28
CA THR A 181 4.00 24.06 12.81
C THR A 181 4.19 23.00 11.73
N PRO A 182 3.44 21.88 11.73
CA PRO A 182 3.56 20.88 10.68
C PRO A 182 3.43 21.50 9.29
N LYS A 183 4.37 21.16 8.41
CA LYS A 183 4.42 21.69 7.04
C LYS A 183 3.51 20.89 6.12
N GLU A 184 2.71 21.58 5.32
CA GLU A 184 1.94 20.92 4.27
C GLU A 184 2.82 20.43 3.12
N LEU A 185 2.68 19.15 2.79
CA LEU A 185 3.28 18.54 1.62
C LEU A 185 2.19 18.17 0.61
N LYS A 186 2.29 18.71 -0.59
CA LYS A 186 1.48 18.27 -1.73
C LYS A 186 2.12 17.03 -2.35
N ILE A 187 1.48 15.89 -2.19
CA ILE A 187 2.00 14.59 -2.63
C ILE A 187 1.12 14.08 -3.78
N PRO A 188 1.63 14.07 -5.01
CA PRO A 188 0.94 13.45 -6.13
C PRO A 188 0.91 11.93 -5.97
N ASP A 189 -0.05 11.28 -6.60
CA ASP A 189 -0.10 9.83 -6.72
C ASP A 189 0.04 9.39 -8.19
N THR A 190 0.16 8.08 -8.40
CA THR A 190 0.34 7.47 -9.73
C THR A 190 -0.89 7.64 -10.64
N THR A 191 -2.02 8.13 -10.13
CA THR A 191 -3.23 8.43 -10.91
C THR A 191 -3.36 9.91 -11.26
N GLY A 192 -2.35 10.73 -10.92
CA GLY A 192 -2.34 12.18 -11.17
C GLY A 192 -3.09 13.02 -10.13
N ARG A 193 -3.65 12.40 -9.08
CA ARG A 193 -4.28 13.13 -7.98
C ARG A 193 -3.21 13.65 -7.03
N THR A 194 -3.46 14.80 -6.42
CA THR A 194 -2.58 15.36 -5.38
C THR A 194 -3.31 15.39 -4.06
N ARG A 195 -2.66 14.89 -3.01
CA ARG A 195 -3.17 14.92 -1.64
C ARG A 195 -2.26 15.74 -0.75
N THR A 196 -2.84 16.55 0.11
CA THR A 196 -2.10 17.26 1.16
C THR A 196 -1.88 16.33 2.35
N ARG A 197 -0.63 16.29 2.82
CA ARG A 197 -0.20 15.57 4.02
C ARG A 197 0.61 16.50 4.90
N GLN A 198 0.66 16.20 6.21
CA GLN A 198 1.43 17.00 7.16
C GLN A 198 2.78 16.35 7.43
N ALA A 199 3.86 17.10 7.22
CA ALA A 199 5.21 16.75 7.65
C ALA A 199 5.46 17.32 9.04
N PRO A 200 5.73 16.49 10.05
CA PRO A 200 5.98 16.97 11.42
C PRO A 200 7.36 17.59 11.61
N GLY A 201 8.26 17.39 10.67
CA GLY A 201 9.65 17.84 10.71
C GLY A 201 10.43 17.27 9.54
N ASN A 202 11.74 17.30 9.65
CA ASN A 202 12.65 16.65 8.71
C ASN A 202 13.71 15.85 9.45
N VAL A 203 14.32 14.90 8.74
CA VAL A 203 15.47 14.14 9.22
C VAL A 203 16.72 14.47 8.42
N THR A 204 17.86 14.59 9.09
CA THR A 204 19.18 14.76 8.48
C THR A 204 20.08 13.62 8.93
N PHE A 205 20.78 12.99 8.00
CA PHE A 205 21.64 11.84 8.25
C PHE A 205 22.83 11.81 7.28
N ARG A 206 23.84 11.01 7.61
CA ARG A 206 24.97 10.73 6.72
C ARG A 206 24.85 9.34 6.13
N LEU A 207 25.07 9.24 4.82
CA LEU A 207 25.09 7.96 4.11
C LEU A 207 26.03 8.08 2.90
N ASN A 208 26.92 7.11 2.71
CA ASN A 208 27.90 7.07 1.63
C ASN A 208 28.75 8.36 1.52
N GLY A 209 29.11 8.96 2.66
CA GLY A 209 29.88 10.21 2.72
C GLY A 209 29.08 11.50 2.56
N GLU A 210 27.82 11.42 2.11
CA GLU A 210 26.94 12.55 1.87
C GLU A 210 26.10 12.89 3.10
N THR A 211 25.79 14.17 3.29
CA THR A 211 24.77 14.64 4.24
C THR A 211 23.46 14.77 3.51
N LEU A 212 22.47 14.00 3.92
CA LEU A 212 21.18 13.83 3.22
C LEU A 212 20.03 14.27 4.13
N ARG A 213 18.91 14.63 3.50
CA ARG A 213 17.69 15.05 4.19
C ARG A 213 16.46 14.39 3.58
N LEU A 214 15.48 14.05 4.45
CA LEU A 214 14.16 13.59 4.05
C LEU A 214 13.08 14.28 4.89
N GLU A 215 11.94 14.56 4.28
CA GLU A 215 10.72 15.04 4.94
C GLU A 215 9.70 13.90 5.00
N PRO A 216 9.45 13.31 6.17
CA PRO A 216 8.42 12.30 6.36
C PRO A 216 7.03 12.91 6.47
N VAL A 217 6.01 12.06 6.30
CA VAL A 217 4.66 12.34 6.78
C VAL A 217 4.38 11.50 8.03
N ALA A 218 3.51 12.00 8.92
CA ALA A 218 3.07 11.22 10.08
C ALA A 218 2.15 10.07 9.64
N ILE A 219 2.38 8.88 10.15
CA ILE A 219 1.52 7.71 9.95
C ILE A 219 1.32 6.96 11.27
N GLY A 220 0.06 6.90 11.76
CA GLY A 220 -0.20 6.28 13.05
C GLY A 220 0.69 6.87 14.15
N ASP A 221 1.50 6.01 14.74
CA ASP A 221 2.46 6.37 15.78
C ASP A 221 3.91 6.51 15.27
N GLY A 222 4.14 6.53 13.96
CA GLY A 222 5.46 6.59 13.33
C GLY A 222 5.60 7.64 12.25
N LEU A 223 6.66 7.50 11.48
CA LEU A 223 6.98 8.33 10.33
C LEU A 223 7.04 7.48 9.08
N PHE A 224 6.49 8.01 8.00
CA PHE A 224 6.48 7.39 6.69
C PHE A 224 7.28 8.25 5.70
N PHE A 225 8.30 7.67 5.12
CA PHE A 225 9.18 8.28 4.14
C PHE A 225 8.89 7.72 2.76
N MET A 226 8.74 8.60 1.80
CA MET A 226 8.71 8.30 0.38
C MET A 226 9.96 8.94 -0.22
N PHE A 227 10.80 8.18 -0.89
CA PHE A 227 12.06 8.70 -1.43
C PHE A 227 12.42 8.11 -2.78
N LYS A 228 13.21 8.85 -3.54
CA LYS A 228 13.98 8.39 -4.69
C LYS A 228 15.46 8.52 -4.40
N ASP A 229 16.24 7.74 -5.12
CA ASP A 229 17.69 7.77 -5.07
C ASP A 229 18.29 7.45 -6.46
N ARG A 230 19.60 7.36 -6.57
CA ARG A 230 20.25 7.07 -7.87
C ARG A 230 20.08 5.63 -8.37
N THR A 231 19.46 4.73 -7.58
CA THR A 231 19.07 3.39 -8.03
C THR A 231 17.68 3.37 -8.68
N SER A 232 16.86 4.41 -8.46
CA SER A 232 15.48 4.48 -8.93
C SER A 232 15.38 4.47 -10.45
N GLY A 233 14.58 3.55 -10.99
CA GLY A 233 14.42 3.33 -12.44
C GLY A 233 15.55 2.51 -13.09
N ARG A 234 16.49 2.01 -12.30
CA ARG A 234 17.58 1.13 -12.74
C ARG A 234 17.53 -0.22 -12.02
N GLU A 235 17.87 -0.24 -10.72
CA GLU A 235 17.81 -1.44 -9.90
C GLU A 235 16.59 -1.47 -8.97
N THR A 236 16.01 -0.31 -8.70
CA THR A 236 14.83 -0.17 -7.86
C THR A 236 13.68 0.48 -8.62
N TYR A 237 12.49 0.44 -8.06
CA TYR A 237 11.29 0.93 -8.74
C TYR A 237 11.38 2.43 -9.08
N GLY A 238 11.07 2.79 -10.32
CA GLY A 238 11.25 4.14 -10.86
C GLY A 238 10.40 5.22 -10.19
N ALA A 239 9.24 4.86 -9.63
CA ALA A 239 8.42 5.80 -8.89
C ALA A 239 8.95 6.07 -7.47
N GLY A 240 9.98 5.36 -7.01
CA GLY A 240 10.58 5.47 -5.69
C GLY A 240 10.20 4.35 -4.74
N ARG A 241 10.72 4.41 -3.53
CA ARG A 241 10.51 3.42 -2.46
C ARG A 241 9.97 4.08 -1.21
N TYR A 242 9.48 3.26 -0.30
CA TYR A 242 8.94 3.65 0.99
C TYR A 242 9.80 3.11 2.12
N LEU A 243 9.79 3.83 3.23
CA LEU A 243 10.45 3.45 4.46
C LEU A 243 9.60 3.93 5.64
N GLU A 244 9.43 3.09 6.62
CA GLU A 244 8.74 3.45 7.87
C GLU A 244 9.73 3.46 9.04
N SER A 245 9.48 4.33 9.99
CA SER A 245 10.22 4.38 11.25
C SER A 245 9.31 4.61 12.43
N GLU A 246 9.81 4.32 13.62
CA GLU A 246 9.17 4.76 14.86
C GLU A 246 9.18 6.29 14.99
N LYS A 247 8.42 6.79 15.97
CA LYS A 247 8.48 8.21 16.39
C LYS A 247 9.91 8.61 16.79
N PRO A 248 10.26 9.89 16.58
CA PRO A 248 11.50 10.43 17.09
C PRO A 248 11.62 10.25 18.61
N LYS A 249 12.78 9.79 19.05
CA LYS A 249 13.14 9.67 20.46
C LYS A 249 14.39 10.53 20.71
N ASN A 250 14.31 11.47 21.64
CA ASN A 250 15.42 12.37 21.97
C ASN A 250 16.02 13.10 20.75
N GLY A 251 15.15 13.56 19.82
CA GLY A 251 15.58 14.24 18.60
C GLY A 251 16.23 13.34 17.55
N LYS A 252 16.07 12.02 17.63
CA LYS A 252 16.66 11.04 16.73
C LYS A 252 15.63 10.08 16.18
N VAL A 253 15.87 9.59 14.96
CA VAL A 253 15.09 8.58 14.25
C VAL A 253 16.02 7.55 13.65
N VAL A 254 15.69 6.28 13.78
CA VAL A 254 16.42 5.19 13.10
C VAL A 254 15.79 4.96 11.72
N LEU A 255 16.60 5.08 10.69
CA LEU A 255 16.24 4.78 9.30
C LEU A 255 16.93 3.48 8.88
N ASP A 256 16.17 2.41 8.76
CA ASP A 256 16.67 1.10 8.33
C ASP A 256 16.36 0.90 6.84
N PHE A 257 17.23 1.37 5.96
CA PHE A 257 17.04 1.24 4.52
C PHE A 257 17.06 -0.22 4.03
N ASN A 258 17.53 -1.20 4.83
CA ASN A 258 17.38 -2.63 4.50
C ASN A 258 15.92 -3.08 4.50
N LYS A 259 15.03 -2.28 5.11
CA LYS A 259 13.58 -2.42 5.12
C LYS A 259 12.87 -1.46 4.13
N ALA A 260 13.61 -0.76 3.27
CA ALA A 260 12.97 0.04 2.22
C ALA A 260 12.28 -0.86 1.21
N TYR A 261 11.03 -0.55 0.84
CA TYR A 261 10.17 -1.42 0.05
C TYR A 261 9.47 -0.68 -1.10
N ASN A 262 9.02 -1.43 -2.10
CA ASN A 262 8.33 -0.88 -3.25
C ASN A 262 6.86 -0.57 -2.92
N PRO A 263 6.30 0.52 -3.47
CA PRO A 263 4.87 0.78 -3.40
C PRO A 263 4.05 -0.29 -4.13
N TYR A 264 2.80 -0.46 -3.76
CA TYR A 264 1.89 -1.46 -4.34
C TYR A 264 1.73 -1.36 -5.86
N CYS A 265 1.90 -0.17 -6.43
CA CYS A 265 1.90 0.01 -7.89
C CYS A 265 3.11 -0.60 -8.61
N ALA A 266 4.11 -1.10 -7.88
CA ALA A 266 5.17 -1.92 -8.45
C ALA A 266 4.73 -3.38 -8.71
N PHE A 267 3.57 -3.80 -8.19
CA PHE A 267 3.09 -5.18 -8.25
C PHE A 267 1.83 -5.35 -9.10
N ASN A 268 1.09 -4.27 -9.36
CA ASN A 268 -0.08 -4.25 -10.24
C ASN A 268 -0.41 -2.82 -10.71
N PRO A 269 -1.06 -2.64 -11.88
CA PRO A 269 -1.38 -1.32 -12.42
C PRO A 269 -2.58 -0.63 -11.75
N TYR A 270 -3.30 -1.32 -10.86
CA TYR A 270 -4.54 -0.80 -10.27
C TYR A 270 -4.33 -0.09 -8.93
N SER A 271 -3.11 -0.17 -8.38
CA SER A 271 -2.77 0.49 -7.13
C SER A 271 -2.44 1.97 -7.34
N SER A 272 -3.08 2.84 -6.56
CA SER A 272 -2.74 4.28 -6.52
C SER A 272 -1.78 4.53 -5.37
N CYS A 273 -0.56 4.93 -5.69
CA CYS A 273 0.51 5.09 -4.73
C CYS A 273 1.05 6.52 -4.72
N PRO A 274 1.31 7.10 -3.53
CA PRO A 274 1.94 8.40 -3.43
C PRO A 274 3.34 8.40 -4.05
N ILE A 275 3.66 9.46 -4.78
CA ILE A 275 4.98 9.67 -5.39
C ILE A 275 5.82 10.52 -4.45
N PRO A 276 7.11 10.18 -4.21
CA PRO A 276 8.01 10.97 -3.40
C PRO A 276 8.03 12.44 -3.82
N PRO A 277 7.90 13.39 -2.88
CA PRO A 277 8.05 14.81 -3.19
C PRO A 277 9.49 15.09 -3.64
N LYS A 278 9.68 16.12 -4.47
CA LYS A 278 10.98 16.41 -5.12
C LYS A 278 12.15 16.52 -4.14
N GLN A 279 11.93 17.09 -2.98
CA GLN A 279 12.96 17.26 -1.93
C GLN A 279 13.38 15.92 -1.29
N ASN A 280 12.61 14.85 -1.46
CA ASN A 280 12.96 13.51 -1.02
C ASN A 280 13.68 12.70 -2.11
N THR A 281 14.41 13.37 -2.99
CA THR A 281 15.29 12.71 -3.95
C THR A 281 16.73 12.78 -3.44
N LEU A 282 17.26 11.64 -3.04
CA LEU A 282 18.62 11.51 -2.51
C LEU A 282 19.65 11.52 -3.66
N ILE A 283 20.73 12.26 -3.46
CA ILE A 283 21.81 12.42 -4.45
C ILE A 283 22.78 11.23 -4.49
N THR A 284 22.61 10.25 -3.62
CA THR A 284 23.44 9.04 -3.50
C THR A 284 22.67 7.80 -3.97
N ARG A 285 23.35 6.66 -4.04
CA ARG A 285 22.76 5.33 -4.26
C ARG A 285 22.40 4.71 -2.91
N VAL A 286 21.20 4.17 -2.78
CA VAL A 286 20.77 3.38 -1.62
C VAL A 286 20.65 1.92 -2.04
N GLU A 287 21.77 1.21 -1.97
CA GLU A 287 21.88 -0.21 -2.36
C GLU A 287 21.47 -1.12 -1.20
N ALA A 288 20.28 -0.85 -0.66
CA ALA A 288 19.66 -1.61 0.43
C ALA A 288 18.15 -1.66 0.19
N GLY A 289 17.46 -2.59 0.83
CA GLY A 289 16.02 -2.77 0.69
C GLY A 289 15.62 -3.49 -0.60
N GLU A 290 14.39 -3.28 -1.05
CA GLU A 290 13.79 -3.99 -2.17
C GLU A 290 14.28 -3.46 -3.51
N LYS A 291 14.65 -4.39 -4.39
CA LYS A 291 14.95 -4.15 -5.80
C LYS A 291 13.67 -4.26 -6.63
N TYR A 292 13.74 -3.93 -7.91
CA TYR A 292 12.62 -4.07 -8.83
C TYR A 292 13.00 -4.99 -10.00
N ARG A 293 12.20 -6.03 -10.21
CA ARG A 293 12.44 -7.00 -11.30
C ARG A 293 11.97 -6.50 -12.68
N GLY A 294 11.20 -5.42 -12.71
CA GLY A 294 10.47 -5.03 -13.91
C GLY A 294 9.15 -5.80 -14.06
N GLY A 295 8.28 -5.29 -14.91
CA GLY A 295 7.18 -6.03 -15.56
C GLY A 295 5.90 -6.30 -14.75
N HIS A 296 4.92 -5.51 -14.97
CA HIS A 296 3.53 -5.87 -15.23
C HIS A 296 3.06 -5.08 -16.44
#